data_59ca69511e2f3d6eff4a7b20d1c4a876
#
_entry.id   59ca69511e2f3d6eff4a7b20d1c4a876
#
_cell.length_a   1.000
_cell.length_b   1.000
_cell.length_c   1.000
_cell.angle_alpha   90.00
_cell.angle_beta   90.00
_cell.angle_gamma   90.00
#
_symmetry.space_group_name_H-M   'P 1'
#
loop_
_entity.id
_entity.type
_entity.pdbx_description
1 polymer ?
#
loop_
_entity_poly.entity_id
_entity_poly.type
_entity_poly.pdbx_seq_one_letter_code
_entity_poly.pdbx_strand_id
1 'polypeptide(L)'
;QRQMCIRDSSQIIIGAGNEYLLMLLSQIIGRDAVIAMENPTYRQAYRVLSGVGHKVLPVGIDKNGFCVKELEGQDVQAAYVMPSHQFPTGTVMPVRRRQELLFWAGEQPGRYLIEDDYDSEFRYKGKPIPALQGMDQNGCVIYMGTFSKAIAPAIRVGYMVLPEALLSVYLAKGRFYSSTVSRVDQRI
;
A
#
# COMPACT_ATOMS: atom_id res chain seq x y z
N GLN A 1 9.36 -13.27 19.76
CA GLN A 1 7.93 -12.91 19.61
C GLN A 1 7.80 -12.05 18.37
N ARG A 2 7.15 -12.54 17.32
CA ARG A 2 6.76 -11.71 16.17
C ARG A 2 5.70 -10.73 16.68
N GLN A 3 6.05 -9.50 16.84
CA GLN A 3 5.09 -8.41 17.02
C GLN A 3 4.32 -8.31 15.71
N MET A 4 3.09 -8.82 15.66
CA MET A 4 2.19 -8.54 14.56
C MET A 4 1.79 -7.07 14.67
N CYS A 5 2.09 -6.30 13.62
CA CYS A 5 1.77 -4.87 13.58
C CYS A 5 0.27 -4.59 13.41
N ILE A 6 -0.56 -5.59 13.17
CA ILE A 6 -2.02 -5.49 13.23
C ILE A 6 -2.41 -5.65 14.69
N ARG A 7 -2.78 -4.56 15.34
CA ARG A 7 -3.20 -4.55 16.74
C ARG A 7 -4.67 -4.94 16.91
N ASP A 8 -5.50 -4.70 15.88
CA ASP A 8 -6.94 -4.95 15.93
C ASP A 8 -7.49 -5.27 14.53
N SER A 9 -8.50 -6.14 14.49
CA SER A 9 -9.27 -6.45 13.27
C SER A 9 -10.00 -5.22 12.70
N SER A 10 -10.27 -4.20 13.51
CA SER A 10 -10.85 -2.93 13.06
C SER A 10 -9.98 -2.17 12.07
N GLN A 11 -8.68 -2.45 12.01
CA GLN A 11 -7.74 -1.87 11.05
C GLN A 11 -7.87 -2.48 9.65
N ILE A 12 -8.56 -3.63 9.52
CA ILE A 12 -8.70 -4.36 8.26
C ILE A 12 -9.97 -3.91 7.54
N ILE A 13 -9.81 -3.38 6.34
CA ILE A 13 -10.90 -2.96 5.46
C ILE A 13 -10.92 -3.87 4.25
N ILE A 14 -12.05 -4.50 4.00
CA ILE A 14 -12.25 -5.39 2.84
C ILE A 14 -12.95 -4.63 1.73
N GLY A 15 -12.47 -4.79 0.49
CA GLY A 15 -13.02 -4.13 -0.68
C GLY A 15 -12.97 -4.96 -1.96
N ALA A 16 -13.73 -4.57 -2.97
CA ALA A 16 -13.83 -5.25 -4.26
C ALA A 16 -12.62 -4.98 -5.16
N GLY A 17 -11.45 -5.41 -4.71
CA GLY A 17 -10.17 -5.29 -5.40
C GLY A 17 -9.42 -4.00 -5.08
N ASN A 18 -8.17 -3.93 -5.55
CA ASN A 18 -7.24 -2.84 -5.21
C ASN A 18 -7.70 -1.48 -5.72
N GLU A 19 -8.36 -1.41 -6.88
CA GLU A 19 -8.84 -0.15 -7.45
C GLU A 19 -9.86 0.53 -6.52
N TYR A 20 -10.81 -0.24 -5.99
CA TYR A 20 -11.77 0.28 -5.01
C TYR A 20 -11.08 0.74 -3.74
N LEU A 21 -10.14 -0.06 -3.22
CA LEU A 21 -9.39 0.28 -2.01
C LEU A 21 -8.53 1.54 -2.20
N LEU A 22 -7.91 1.73 -3.38
CA LEU A 22 -7.17 2.95 -3.71
C LEU A 22 -8.09 4.18 -3.79
N MET A 23 -9.29 4.04 -4.38
CA MET A 23 -10.27 5.13 -4.40
C MET A 23 -10.73 5.51 -2.98
N LEU A 24 -10.98 4.52 -2.13
CA LEU A 24 -11.34 4.75 -0.72
C LEU A 24 -10.18 5.40 0.03
N LEU A 25 -8.96 4.89 -0.14
CA LEU A 25 -7.74 5.44 0.46
C LEU A 25 -7.54 6.91 0.08
N SER A 26 -7.80 7.29 -1.16
CA SER A 26 -7.73 8.67 -1.63
C SER A 26 -8.64 9.63 -0.85
N GLN A 27 -9.80 9.15 -0.37
CA GLN A 27 -10.67 9.96 0.50
C GLN A 27 -10.12 10.09 1.93
N ILE A 28 -9.36 9.09 2.38
CA ILE A 28 -8.80 9.02 3.73
C ILE A 28 -7.56 9.93 3.84
N ILE A 29 -6.62 9.82 2.90
CA ILE A 29 -5.38 10.60 2.91
C ILE A 29 -5.57 12.05 2.43
N GLY A 30 -6.71 12.37 1.82
CA GLY A 30 -7.03 13.69 1.27
C GLY A 30 -6.64 13.81 -0.21
N ARG A 31 -7.51 14.48 -0.98
CA ARG A 31 -7.37 14.59 -2.44
C ARG A 31 -6.19 15.44 -2.91
N ASP A 32 -5.71 16.34 -2.06
CA ASP A 32 -4.60 17.24 -2.38
C ASP A 32 -3.22 16.60 -2.13
N ALA A 33 -3.20 15.36 -1.59
CA ALA A 33 -1.97 14.65 -1.31
C ALA A 33 -1.19 14.36 -2.61
N VAL A 34 0.10 14.68 -2.60
CA VAL A 34 1.04 14.29 -3.64
C VAL A 34 1.51 12.87 -3.35
N ILE A 35 1.37 11.98 -4.34
CA ILE A 35 1.73 10.57 -4.20
C ILE A 35 2.92 10.27 -5.10
N ALA A 36 4.04 9.89 -4.50
CA ALA A 36 5.18 9.37 -5.24
C ALA A 36 4.90 7.93 -5.69
N MET A 37 5.20 7.59 -6.93
CA MET A 37 5.04 6.24 -7.48
C MET A 37 6.28 5.82 -8.24
N GLU A 38 6.59 4.52 -8.17
CA GLU A 38 7.64 3.91 -8.97
C GLU A 38 7.46 4.20 -10.47
N ASN A 39 8.55 4.41 -11.20
CA ASN A 39 8.54 4.55 -12.64
C ASN A 39 9.57 3.61 -13.28
N PRO A 40 9.14 2.54 -13.98
CA PRO A 40 7.75 2.16 -14.28
C PRO A 40 6.98 1.64 -13.07
N THR A 41 5.64 1.70 -13.13
CA THR A 41 4.73 1.23 -12.07
C THR A 41 3.55 0.44 -12.61
N TYR A 42 2.74 -0.12 -11.71
CA TYR A 42 1.45 -0.72 -12.05
C TYR A 42 0.49 0.33 -12.60
N ARG A 43 0.27 0.28 -13.92
CA ARG A 43 -0.46 1.30 -14.68
C ARG A 43 -1.87 1.55 -14.16
N GLN A 44 -2.54 0.52 -13.63
CA GLN A 44 -3.91 0.67 -13.14
C GLN A 44 -3.96 1.49 -11.84
N ALA A 45 -3.03 1.27 -10.90
CA ALA A 45 -2.92 2.09 -9.70
C ALA A 45 -2.63 3.56 -10.05
N TYR A 46 -1.71 3.82 -11.00
CA TYR A 46 -1.47 5.17 -11.52
C TYR A 46 -2.74 5.83 -12.05
N ARG A 47 -3.52 5.10 -12.88
CA ARG A 47 -4.76 5.62 -13.47
C ARG A 47 -5.82 5.94 -12.43
N VAL A 48 -5.95 5.10 -11.40
CA VAL A 48 -6.90 5.35 -10.31
C VAL A 48 -6.48 6.59 -9.53
N LEU A 49 -5.25 6.66 -9.05
CA LEU A 49 -4.76 7.76 -8.23
C LEU A 49 -4.79 9.11 -8.99
N SER A 50 -4.30 9.13 -10.24
CA SER A 50 -4.37 10.34 -11.06
C SER A 50 -5.81 10.70 -11.46
N GLY A 51 -6.65 9.69 -11.72
CA GLY A 51 -8.06 9.88 -12.09
C GLY A 51 -8.93 10.47 -10.99
N VAL A 52 -8.62 10.21 -9.71
CA VAL A 52 -9.30 10.86 -8.58
C VAL A 52 -8.72 12.23 -8.22
N GLY A 53 -7.68 12.68 -8.93
CA GLY A 53 -7.14 14.04 -8.85
C GLY A 53 -5.83 14.20 -8.09
N HIS A 54 -5.19 13.11 -7.62
CA HIS A 54 -3.88 13.22 -6.99
C HIS A 54 -2.80 13.67 -7.97
N LYS A 55 -1.92 14.55 -7.51
CA LYS A 55 -0.65 14.80 -8.19
C LYS A 55 0.27 13.60 -7.97
N VAL A 56 0.65 12.94 -9.06
CA VAL A 56 1.57 11.80 -9.00
C VAL A 56 2.98 12.26 -9.37
N LEU A 57 3.94 12.01 -8.46
CA LEU A 57 5.36 12.25 -8.68
C LEU A 57 6.01 10.93 -9.12
N PRO A 58 6.50 10.82 -10.37
CA PRO A 58 7.23 9.64 -10.79
C PRO A 58 8.60 9.61 -10.12
N VAL A 59 8.97 8.47 -9.53
CA VAL A 59 10.27 8.22 -8.89
C VAL A 59 10.95 7.05 -9.57
N GLY A 60 12.22 7.21 -9.92
CA GLY A 60 13.00 6.17 -10.56
C GLY A 60 13.17 4.92 -9.71
N ILE A 61 13.42 3.80 -10.38
CA ILE A 61 13.80 2.54 -9.75
C ILE A 61 15.20 2.14 -10.18
N ASP A 62 16.00 1.68 -9.23
CA ASP A 62 17.30 1.07 -9.47
C ASP A 62 17.27 -0.45 -9.22
N LYS A 63 18.43 -1.10 -9.20
CA LYS A 63 18.54 -2.54 -8.89
C LYS A 63 18.00 -2.95 -7.51
N ASN A 64 17.77 -1.99 -6.62
CA ASN A 64 17.23 -2.18 -5.28
C ASN A 64 15.77 -1.70 -5.15
N GLY A 65 15.14 -1.29 -6.25
CA GLY A 65 13.78 -0.76 -6.30
C GLY A 65 13.72 0.76 -6.17
N PHE A 66 12.68 1.30 -5.57
CA PHE A 66 12.36 2.71 -5.43
C PHE A 66 13.51 3.59 -4.94
N CYS A 67 13.84 4.66 -5.67
CA CYS A 67 14.94 5.59 -5.36
C CYS A 67 14.52 6.62 -4.30
N VAL A 68 14.64 6.29 -3.03
CA VAL A 68 14.20 7.14 -1.90
C VAL A 68 14.81 8.54 -1.94
N LYS A 69 16.04 8.68 -2.43
CA LYS A 69 16.75 9.98 -2.54
C LYS A 69 16.02 10.99 -3.43
N GLU A 70 15.22 10.53 -4.39
CA GLU A 70 14.44 11.42 -5.26
C GLU A 70 13.27 12.08 -4.53
N LEU A 71 12.96 11.65 -3.30
CA LEU A 71 11.97 12.29 -2.42
C LEU A 71 12.55 13.45 -1.62
N GLU A 72 13.88 13.62 -1.59
CA GLU A 72 14.54 14.69 -0.84
C GLU A 72 14.10 16.07 -1.38
N GLY A 73 13.63 16.93 -0.48
CA GLY A 73 13.13 18.27 -0.84
C GLY A 73 11.78 18.29 -1.56
N GLN A 74 11.14 17.15 -1.77
CA GLN A 74 9.81 17.07 -2.38
C GLN A 74 8.71 17.09 -1.30
N ASP A 75 7.64 17.84 -1.59
CA ASP A 75 6.44 17.84 -0.75
C ASP A 75 5.53 16.66 -1.15
N VAL A 76 5.86 15.48 -0.59
CA VAL A 76 5.17 14.21 -0.86
C VAL A 76 4.54 13.69 0.43
N GLN A 77 3.25 13.39 0.38
CA GLN A 77 2.51 12.86 1.52
C GLN A 77 2.43 11.33 1.53
N ALA A 78 2.52 10.68 0.37
CA ALA A 78 2.54 9.21 0.34
C ALA A 78 3.45 8.68 -0.77
N ALA A 79 4.03 7.49 -0.56
CA ALA A 79 4.74 6.76 -1.60
C ALA A 79 4.09 5.39 -1.82
N TYR A 80 3.67 5.12 -3.07
CA TYR A 80 3.12 3.83 -3.50
C TYR A 80 4.24 2.95 -4.02
N VAL A 81 4.43 1.79 -3.41
CA VAL A 81 5.53 0.86 -3.68
C VAL A 81 5.09 -0.59 -3.70
N MET A 82 5.78 -1.42 -4.48
CA MET A 82 5.60 -2.88 -4.56
C MET A 82 6.89 -3.58 -4.14
N PRO A 83 7.21 -3.63 -2.84
CA PRO A 83 8.54 -4.03 -2.38
C PRO A 83 8.81 -5.53 -2.46
N SER A 84 7.77 -6.36 -2.47
CA SER A 84 7.91 -7.83 -2.54
C SER A 84 8.19 -8.31 -3.96
N HIS A 85 7.61 -7.64 -4.95
CA HIS A 85 7.77 -7.97 -6.36
C HIS A 85 7.31 -6.79 -7.22
N GLN A 86 8.22 -5.89 -7.54
CA GLN A 86 7.92 -4.69 -8.31
C GLN A 86 7.39 -5.04 -9.71
N PHE A 87 6.25 -4.49 -10.06
CA PHE A 87 5.70 -4.65 -11.41
C PHE A 87 5.97 -3.39 -12.25
N PRO A 88 6.53 -3.53 -13.47
CA PRO A 88 6.72 -4.76 -14.24
C PRO A 88 8.14 -5.37 -14.18
N THR A 89 9.06 -4.81 -13.39
CA THR A 89 10.49 -5.18 -13.47
C THR A 89 10.85 -6.47 -12.75
N GLY A 90 10.01 -6.92 -11.80
CA GLY A 90 10.30 -8.09 -10.98
C GLY A 90 11.33 -7.83 -9.88
N THR A 91 11.75 -6.59 -9.68
CA THR A 91 12.72 -6.23 -8.65
C THR A 91 12.16 -6.49 -7.25
N VAL A 92 12.95 -7.17 -6.41
CA VAL A 92 12.64 -7.38 -4.99
C VAL A 92 13.42 -6.37 -4.16
N MET A 93 12.70 -5.54 -3.41
CA MET A 93 13.32 -4.51 -2.58
C MET A 93 14.03 -5.12 -1.38
N PRO A 94 15.36 -4.93 -1.21
CA PRO A 94 16.10 -5.47 -0.08
C PRO A 94 15.75 -4.74 1.22
N VAL A 95 16.02 -5.40 2.37
CA VAL A 95 15.71 -4.89 3.71
C VAL A 95 16.24 -3.46 3.92
N ARG A 96 17.47 -3.18 3.49
CA ARG A 96 18.05 -1.85 3.62
C ARG A 96 17.21 -0.75 2.97
N ARG A 97 16.73 -0.98 1.73
CA ARG A 97 15.90 0.00 1.01
C ARG A 97 14.53 0.15 1.67
N ARG A 98 13.97 -0.93 2.24
CA ARG A 98 12.74 -0.86 3.04
C ARG A 98 12.93 0.01 4.29
N GLN A 99 14.09 -0.10 4.95
CA GLN A 99 14.43 0.75 6.09
C GLN A 99 14.59 2.23 5.70
N GLU A 100 15.21 2.52 4.54
CA GLU A 100 15.34 3.88 4.00
C GLU A 100 13.96 4.52 3.75
N LEU A 101 12.99 3.76 3.20
CA LEU A 101 11.61 4.21 3.02
C LEU A 101 10.89 4.46 4.35
N LEU A 102 10.99 3.52 5.29
CA LEU A 102 10.38 3.66 6.61
C LEU A 102 10.95 4.84 7.38
N PHE A 103 12.25 5.09 7.25
CA PHE A 103 12.91 6.26 7.83
C PHE A 103 12.33 7.55 7.22
N TRP A 104 12.30 7.66 5.88
CA TRP A 104 11.73 8.81 5.20
C TRP A 104 10.28 9.10 5.62
N ALA A 105 9.45 8.07 5.72
CA ALA A 105 8.05 8.24 6.14
C ALA A 105 7.94 8.66 7.62
N GLY A 106 8.84 8.14 8.48
CA GLY A 106 8.86 8.46 9.91
C GLY A 106 9.42 9.84 10.24
N GLU A 107 10.14 10.51 9.32
CA GLU A 107 10.69 11.85 9.55
C GLU A 107 9.63 12.95 9.68
N GLN A 108 8.46 12.76 9.08
CA GLN A 108 7.38 13.73 9.14
C GLN A 108 6.04 13.07 9.45
N PRO A 109 5.31 13.50 10.48
CA PRO A 109 3.95 13.07 10.72
C PRO A 109 3.06 13.36 9.50
N GLY A 110 2.20 12.41 9.17
CA GLY A 110 1.29 12.53 8.02
C GLY A 110 1.87 12.04 6.69
N ARG A 111 3.12 11.57 6.67
CA ARG A 111 3.65 10.78 5.54
C ARG A 111 3.29 9.31 5.68
N TYR A 112 2.96 8.69 4.56
CA TYR A 112 2.55 7.28 4.52
C TYR A 112 3.25 6.52 3.40
N LEU A 113 3.43 5.21 3.62
CA LEU A 113 3.82 4.25 2.60
C LEU A 113 2.61 3.39 2.24
N ILE A 114 2.26 3.33 0.97
CA ILE A 114 1.23 2.44 0.45
C ILE A 114 1.96 1.22 -0.11
N GLU A 115 1.98 0.14 0.66
CA GLU A 115 2.60 -1.13 0.27
C GLU A 115 1.58 -1.98 -0.48
N ASP A 116 1.72 -2.13 -1.79
CA ASP A 116 0.91 -3.04 -2.59
C ASP A 116 1.60 -4.40 -2.69
N ASP A 117 1.05 -5.37 -1.97
CA ASP A 117 1.54 -6.73 -1.87
C ASP A 117 0.56 -7.71 -2.54
N TYR A 118 0.70 -7.81 -3.85
CA TYR A 118 -0.25 -8.54 -4.70
C TYR A 118 0.06 -10.03 -4.86
N ASP A 119 1.26 -10.51 -4.46
CA ASP A 119 1.70 -11.89 -4.70
C ASP A 119 2.74 -12.44 -3.71
N SER A 120 2.91 -11.86 -2.53
CA SER A 120 3.94 -12.31 -1.56
C SER A 120 3.70 -13.70 -0.99
N GLU A 121 2.48 -14.22 -1.07
CA GLU A 121 2.19 -15.61 -0.71
C GLU A 121 2.82 -16.61 -1.68
N PHE A 122 3.13 -16.21 -2.92
CA PHE A 122 3.75 -17.06 -3.95
C PHE A 122 5.26 -16.90 -3.98
N ARG A 123 5.98 -17.47 -3.02
CA ARG A 123 7.44 -17.41 -3.01
C ARG A 123 8.05 -18.64 -3.65
N TYR A 124 8.82 -18.39 -4.68
CA TYR A 124 9.50 -19.45 -5.44
C TYR A 124 10.93 -19.72 -4.99
N LYS A 125 11.61 -18.78 -4.28
CA LYS A 125 13.00 -18.93 -3.80
C LYS A 125 13.33 -17.96 -2.63
N GLY A 126 14.21 -18.40 -1.71
CA GLY A 126 14.87 -17.57 -0.70
C GLY A 126 14.13 -17.46 0.64
N LYS A 127 14.81 -16.82 1.62
CA LYS A 127 14.20 -16.51 2.92
C LYS A 127 13.18 -15.37 2.77
N PRO A 128 12.06 -15.41 3.52
CA PRO A 128 11.08 -14.33 3.49
C PRO A 128 11.70 -13.00 3.93
N ILE A 129 11.54 -11.96 3.11
CA ILE A 129 11.80 -10.58 3.53
C ILE A 129 10.51 -10.08 4.19
N PRO A 130 10.56 -9.57 5.42
CA PRO A 130 9.38 -9.03 6.08
C PRO A 130 8.76 -7.89 5.25
N ALA A 131 7.44 -7.82 5.17
CA ALA A 131 6.73 -6.69 4.58
C ALA A 131 7.16 -5.36 5.25
N LEU A 132 7.00 -4.23 4.57
CA LEU A 132 7.21 -2.91 5.17
C LEU A 132 6.35 -2.75 6.41
N GLN A 133 5.07 -3.14 6.31
CA GLN A 133 4.13 -3.11 7.42
C GLN A 133 4.63 -3.92 8.62
N GLY A 134 5.26 -5.09 8.40
CA GLY A 134 5.85 -5.91 9.47
C GLY A 134 7.11 -5.32 10.12
N MET A 135 7.73 -4.33 9.47
CA MET A 135 8.93 -3.61 9.96
C MET A 135 8.59 -2.23 10.52
N ASP A 136 7.37 -1.74 10.31
CA ASP A 136 6.92 -0.41 10.70
C ASP A 136 6.76 -0.28 12.21
N GLN A 137 7.46 0.70 12.80
CA GLN A 137 7.38 1.06 14.21
C GLN A 137 6.66 2.39 14.44
N ASN A 138 6.40 3.15 13.37
CA ASN A 138 5.86 4.50 13.41
C ASN A 138 4.37 4.58 13.05
N GLY A 139 3.77 3.47 12.57
CA GLY A 139 2.38 3.47 12.09
C GLY A 139 2.20 4.30 10.82
N CYS A 140 3.15 4.21 9.89
CA CYS A 140 3.13 4.96 8.64
C CYS A 140 2.85 4.08 7.41
N VAL A 141 2.73 2.76 7.56
CA VAL A 141 2.48 1.85 6.43
C VAL A 141 1.02 1.48 6.30
N ILE A 142 0.46 1.73 5.14
CA ILE A 142 -0.84 1.28 4.66
C ILE A 142 -0.57 0.03 3.82
N TYR A 143 -0.96 -1.13 4.32
CA TYR A 143 -0.73 -2.39 3.60
C TYR A 143 -1.95 -2.76 2.77
N MET A 144 -1.74 -3.14 1.51
CA MET A 144 -2.78 -3.61 0.60
C MET A 144 -2.43 -5.01 0.11
N GLY A 145 -3.39 -5.92 0.24
CA GLY A 145 -3.29 -7.28 -0.25
C GLY A 145 -4.51 -7.70 -1.07
N THR A 146 -4.36 -8.75 -1.86
CA THR A 146 -5.45 -9.26 -2.70
C THR A 146 -5.49 -10.79 -2.70
N PHE A 147 -6.68 -11.35 -2.73
CA PHE A 147 -6.89 -12.79 -2.91
C PHE A 147 -7.05 -13.20 -4.38
N SER A 148 -7.00 -12.24 -5.30
CA SER A 148 -7.24 -12.50 -6.74
C SER A 148 -6.24 -13.46 -7.37
N LYS A 149 -4.99 -13.48 -6.89
CA LYS A 149 -3.99 -14.46 -7.35
C LYS A 149 -4.08 -15.79 -6.60
N ALA A 150 -4.36 -15.74 -5.30
CA ALA A 150 -4.36 -16.92 -4.45
C ALA A 150 -5.56 -17.84 -4.71
N ILE A 151 -6.72 -17.27 -5.03
CA ILE A 151 -7.97 -18.03 -5.19
C ILE A 151 -8.42 -18.00 -6.66
N ALA A 152 -8.91 -16.87 -7.13
CA ALA A 152 -9.28 -16.65 -8.54
C ALA A 152 -9.41 -15.15 -8.83
N PRO A 153 -9.00 -14.68 -10.02
CA PRO A 153 -9.12 -13.27 -10.41
C PRO A 153 -10.56 -12.74 -10.37
N ALA A 154 -11.54 -13.61 -10.58
CA ALA A 154 -12.96 -13.27 -10.60
C ALA A 154 -13.55 -12.91 -9.22
N ILE A 155 -12.93 -13.36 -8.13
CA ILE A 155 -13.41 -13.11 -6.76
C ILE A 155 -13.33 -11.64 -6.38
N ARG A 156 -12.34 -10.90 -6.93
CA ARG A 156 -12.22 -9.46 -6.72
C ARG A 156 -12.22 -9.04 -5.23
N VAL A 157 -11.67 -9.86 -4.34
CA VAL A 157 -11.52 -9.54 -2.93
C VAL A 157 -10.11 -9.04 -2.66
N GLY A 158 -10.02 -7.82 -2.16
CA GLY A 158 -8.80 -7.23 -1.61
C GLY A 158 -9.02 -6.77 -0.18
N TYR A 159 -7.95 -6.48 0.51
CA TYR A 159 -8.00 -5.91 1.84
C TYR A 159 -6.91 -4.84 2.01
N MET A 160 -7.20 -3.91 2.90
CA MET A 160 -6.28 -2.85 3.28
C MET A 160 -6.16 -2.82 4.81
N VAL A 161 -4.95 -2.73 5.31
CA VAL A 161 -4.67 -2.55 6.73
C VAL A 161 -4.25 -1.11 6.95
N LEU A 162 -5.06 -0.35 7.68
CA LEU A 162 -4.79 1.06 7.99
C LEU A 162 -3.97 1.22 9.27
N PRO A 163 -3.02 2.16 9.29
CA PRO A 163 -2.47 2.66 10.55
C PRO A 163 -3.57 3.27 11.43
N GLU A 164 -3.39 3.22 12.75
CA GLU A 164 -4.37 3.69 13.72
C GLU A 164 -4.77 5.17 13.50
N ALA A 165 -3.80 6.00 13.13
CA ALA A 165 -4.04 7.41 12.82
C ALA A 165 -5.05 7.62 11.67
N LEU A 166 -5.03 6.76 10.65
CA LEU A 166 -5.96 6.83 9.52
C LEU A 166 -7.28 6.12 9.80
N LEU A 167 -7.33 5.22 10.78
CA LEU A 167 -8.56 4.52 11.15
C LEU A 167 -9.63 5.51 11.64
N SER A 168 -9.25 6.50 12.45
CA SER A 168 -10.17 7.54 12.91
C SER A 168 -10.75 8.36 11.74
N VAL A 169 -9.93 8.68 10.75
CA VAL A 169 -10.36 9.39 9.53
C VAL A 169 -11.30 8.50 8.70
N TYR A 170 -10.99 7.21 8.56
CA TYR A 170 -11.85 6.25 7.89
C TYR A 170 -13.22 6.13 8.56
N LEU A 171 -13.26 6.01 9.89
CA LEU A 171 -14.52 5.92 10.64
C LEU A 171 -15.38 7.16 10.48
N ALA A 172 -14.76 8.34 10.38
CA ALA A 172 -15.46 9.61 10.19
C ALA A 172 -15.93 9.84 8.76
N LYS A 173 -15.13 9.46 7.75
CA LYS A 173 -15.38 9.81 6.34
C LYS A 173 -15.64 8.61 5.41
N GLY A 174 -15.07 7.45 5.70
CA GLY A 174 -15.10 6.28 4.84
C GLY A 174 -16.21 5.26 5.17
N ARG A 175 -16.73 5.30 6.39
CA ARG A 175 -17.74 4.34 6.86
C ARG A 175 -19.08 4.42 6.12
N PHE A 176 -19.33 5.52 5.41
CA PHE A 176 -20.53 5.70 4.58
C PHE A 176 -20.52 4.85 3.31
N TYR A 177 -19.35 4.41 2.88
CA TYR A 177 -19.24 3.50 1.74
C TYR A 177 -19.61 2.10 2.18
N SER A 178 -20.65 1.53 1.55
CA SER A 178 -21.09 0.16 1.81
C SER A 178 -19.94 -0.83 1.50
N SER A 179 -19.90 -1.95 2.23
CA SER A 179 -19.03 -3.06 1.85
C SER A 179 -19.34 -3.48 0.40
N THR A 180 -18.32 -3.43 -0.45
CA THR A 180 -18.43 -3.76 -1.88
C THR A 180 -18.27 -5.25 -2.15
N VAL A 181 -17.86 -6.01 -1.15
CA VAL A 181 -17.71 -7.47 -1.24
C VAL A 181 -18.92 -8.15 -0.61
N SER A 182 -19.56 -9.02 -1.38
CA SER A 182 -20.68 -9.82 -0.89
C SER A 182 -20.27 -10.66 0.34
N ARG A 183 -21.17 -10.76 1.33
CA ARG A 183 -20.94 -11.64 2.49
C ARG A 183 -20.86 -13.12 2.10
N VAL A 184 -21.42 -13.48 0.96
CA VAL A 184 -21.31 -14.84 0.41
C VAL A 184 -19.89 -15.08 -0.05
N ASP A 185 -19.30 -14.14 -0.82
CA ASP A 185 -17.94 -14.25 -1.33
C ASP A 185 -16.89 -14.21 -0.20
N GLN A 186 -17.21 -13.61 0.95
CA GLN A 186 -16.35 -13.61 2.13
C GLN A 186 -16.38 -14.92 2.94
N ARG A 187 -17.25 -15.88 2.60
CA ARG A 187 -17.41 -17.16 3.30
C ARG A 187 -16.88 -18.36 2.50
N ILE A 188 -16.41 -18.14 1.30
CA ILE A 188 -15.73 -19.13 0.46
C ILE A 188 -14.29 -19.26 0.88
#